data_de1d35b8f13fd6b635616721ee173683
#
_entry.id   de1d35b8f13fd6b635616721ee173683
#
_cell.length_a   1.000
_cell.length_b   1.000
_cell.length_c   1.000
_cell.angle_alpha   90.00
_cell.angle_beta   90.00
_cell.angle_gamma   90.00
#
_symmetry.space_group_name_H-M   'P 1'
#
loop_
_entity.id
_entity.type
_entity.pdbx_description
1 polymer ?
#
loop_
_entity_poly.entity_id
_entity_poly.type
_entity_poly.pdbx_seq_one_letter_code
_entity_poly.pdbx_strand_id
1 'polypeptide(L)'
;MKRFALSVALPLLFVLFALAAIVHVTGPGWSMWGGETDSGPQVPRAPAPPAGSLSIPVEGVARAALADGWRVSPSSRHGHHAIDIPAPAGTPVLAVADGRIEKLSEGERGGAAIYERSRDGGTIYFYAHLDHYAPALAEGQAVSAGQVIAAVGTTGDAEAGAPHLHFEVHRMAPGEAWWQGREVNPYPLLKGAG
;
A
#
# COMPACT_ATOMS: atom_id res chain seq x y z
N MET A 1 0.59 2.63 71.66
CA MET A 1 1.59 2.47 70.57
C MET A 1 1.70 0.99 70.25
N LYS A 2 1.01 0.51 69.17
CA LYS A 2 1.08 -0.88 68.72
C LYS A 2 1.61 -0.84 67.28
N ARG A 3 2.80 -1.41 67.07
CA ARG A 3 3.46 -1.54 65.77
C ARG A 3 2.92 -2.79 65.09
N PHE A 4 2.25 -2.64 63.94
CA PHE A 4 1.90 -3.76 63.08
C PHE A 4 3.04 -3.96 62.07
N ALA A 5 3.64 -5.12 62.08
CA ALA A 5 4.59 -5.59 61.07
C ALA A 5 3.81 -6.22 59.96
N LEU A 6 3.95 -5.71 58.72
CA LEU A 6 3.35 -6.29 57.54
C LEU A 6 4.39 -7.22 56.87
N SER A 7 4.16 -8.52 56.98
CA SER A 7 4.96 -9.52 56.26
C SER A 7 4.50 -9.57 54.81
N VAL A 8 5.42 -9.25 53.90
CA VAL A 8 5.22 -9.43 52.44
C VAL A 8 5.78 -10.80 52.07
N ALA A 9 4.90 -11.74 51.76
CA ALA A 9 5.27 -13.06 51.23
C ALA A 9 5.51 -12.91 49.69
N LEU A 10 6.71 -13.23 49.27
CA LEU A 10 7.14 -13.28 47.87
C LEU A 10 6.78 -14.66 47.29
N PRO A 11 6.02 -14.80 46.19
CA PRO A 11 5.80 -16.09 45.57
C PRO A 11 7.02 -16.50 44.74
N LEU A 12 7.55 -17.69 45.03
CA LEU A 12 8.59 -18.35 44.23
C LEU A 12 8.01 -18.71 42.85
N LEU A 13 8.57 -18.12 41.79
CA LEU A 13 8.28 -18.51 40.42
C LEU A 13 9.11 -19.75 40.06
N PHE A 14 8.46 -20.90 39.91
CA PHE A 14 9.05 -22.11 39.37
C PHE A 14 9.25 -21.98 37.88
N VAL A 15 10.51 -21.83 37.43
CA VAL A 15 10.88 -21.95 36.03
C VAL A 15 11.10 -23.40 35.69
N LEU A 16 10.16 -24.04 35.02
CA LEU A 16 10.31 -25.38 34.44
C LEU A 16 11.12 -25.27 33.13
N PHE A 17 12.40 -25.71 33.19
CA PHE A 17 13.18 -26.00 32.00
C PHE A 17 12.70 -27.30 31.37
N ALA A 18 12.00 -27.23 30.24
CA ALA A 18 11.75 -28.42 29.42
C ALA A 18 12.99 -28.70 28.58
N LEU A 19 13.73 -29.76 28.93
CA LEU A 19 14.78 -30.34 28.08
C LEU A 19 14.11 -31.00 26.87
N ALA A 20 14.17 -30.35 25.68
CA ALA A 20 13.84 -31.00 24.42
C ALA A 20 15.00 -31.91 24.01
N ALA A 21 14.80 -33.25 24.12
CA ALA A 21 15.70 -34.24 23.58
C ALA A 21 15.69 -34.17 22.05
N ILE A 22 16.80 -33.74 21.43
CA ILE A 22 17.01 -33.81 19.98
C ILE A 22 17.28 -35.27 19.63
N VAL A 23 16.27 -35.98 19.10
CA VAL A 23 16.44 -37.27 18.47
C VAL A 23 16.98 -37.04 17.05
N HIS A 24 18.28 -37.36 16.84
CA HIS A 24 18.86 -37.45 15.51
C HIS A 24 18.36 -38.73 14.84
N VAL A 25 17.41 -38.62 13.96
CA VAL A 25 17.03 -39.68 13.02
C VAL A 25 17.85 -39.50 11.75
N THR A 26 18.93 -40.28 11.62
CA THR A 26 19.67 -40.44 10.37
C THR A 26 18.98 -41.49 9.51
N GLY A 27 18.14 -41.05 8.57
CA GLY A 27 17.55 -41.88 7.53
C GLY A 27 17.82 -41.29 6.15
N PRO A 28 18.05 -42.11 5.11
CA PRO A 28 18.46 -41.62 3.81
C PRO A 28 17.28 -41.02 3.03
N GLY A 29 17.48 -39.83 2.49
CA GLY A 29 16.80 -39.36 1.29
C GLY A 29 15.35 -38.92 1.43
N TRP A 30 15.10 -37.73 1.97
CA TRP A 30 13.83 -37.01 1.75
C TRP A 30 14.12 -35.73 0.99
N SER A 31 14.21 -35.85 -0.34
CA SER A 31 14.04 -34.72 -1.24
C SER A 31 12.54 -34.46 -1.38
N MET A 32 11.94 -33.75 -0.46
CA MET A 32 10.56 -33.25 -0.59
C MET A 32 10.51 -31.75 -0.36
N TRP A 33 11.11 -31.02 -1.30
CA TRP A 33 10.66 -29.67 -1.61
C TRP A 33 9.91 -29.79 -2.96
N GLY A 34 8.77 -30.44 -2.92
CA GLY A 34 7.73 -30.20 -3.90
C GLY A 34 7.30 -28.75 -3.68
N GLY A 35 7.62 -27.85 -4.63
CA GLY A 35 7.06 -26.52 -4.64
C GLY A 35 5.53 -26.65 -4.72
N GLU A 36 4.88 -26.46 -3.58
CA GLU A 36 3.45 -26.13 -3.53
C GLU A 36 3.33 -24.76 -4.19
N THR A 37 3.01 -24.77 -5.47
CA THR A 37 2.47 -23.60 -6.15
C THR A 37 1.18 -23.29 -5.44
N ASP A 38 1.18 -22.25 -4.61
CA ASP A 38 -0.02 -21.64 -4.05
C ASP A 38 -0.92 -21.21 -5.22
N SER A 39 -1.80 -22.13 -5.63
CA SER A 39 -2.86 -21.91 -6.61
C SER A 39 -4.13 -21.46 -5.89
N GLY A 40 -4.02 -20.44 -5.01
CA GLY A 40 -5.17 -19.68 -4.59
C GLY A 40 -5.93 -19.14 -5.82
N PRO A 41 -7.23 -18.79 -5.71
CA PRO A 41 -7.99 -18.30 -6.85
C PRO A 41 -7.26 -17.14 -7.50
N GLN A 42 -6.72 -17.37 -8.69
CA GLN A 42 -6.02 -16.35 -9.50
C GLN A 42 -7.06 -15.33 -9.93
N VAL A 43 -7.10 -14.19 -9.24
CA VAL A 43 -7.83 -13.02 -9.74
C VAL A 43 -7.21 -12.67 -11.10
N PRO A 44 -8.02 -12.54 -12.18
CA PRO A 44 -7.49 -12.19 -13.49
C PRO A 44 -6.61 -10.95 -13.39
N ARG A 45 -5.32 -11.09 -13.65
CA ARG A 45 -4.38 -9.98 -13.64
C ARG A 45 -4.66 -9.11 -14.86
N ALA A 46 -4.84 -7.81 -14.64
CA ALA A 46 -4.94 -6.86 -15.74
C ALA A 46 -3.73 -7.00 -16.69
N PRO A 47 -3.89 -6.76 -18.00
CA PRO A 47 -2.78 -6.80 -18.95
C PRO A 47 -1.63 -5.90 -18.48
N ALA A 48 -0.39 -6.40 -18.59
CA ALA A 48 0.78 -5.62 -18.23
C ALA A 48 0.79 -4.30 -19.04
N PRO A 49 1.10 -3.15 -18.39
CA PRO A 49 1.17 -1.88 -19.08
C PRO A 49 2.27 -1.89 -20.15
N PRO A 50 2.19 -1.01 -21.16
CA PRO A 50 3.27 -0.83 -22.11
C PRO A 50 4.58 -0.50 -21.39
N ALA A 51 5.71 -0.95 -21.92
CA ALA A 51 7.01 -0.69 -21.32
C ALA A 51 7.21 0.81 -21.06
N GLY A 52 7.58 1.16 -19.83
CA GLY A 52 7.80 2.55 -19.42
C GLY A 52 6.55 3.35 -19.01
N SER A 53 5.35 2.73 -19.00
CA SER A 53 4.13 3.36 -18.49
C SER A 53 3.63 2.68 -17.22
N LEU A 54 2.94 3.44 -16.36
CA LEU A 54 2.25 2.92 -15.19
C LEU A 54 0.96 2.17 -15.60
N SER A 55 0.54 1.19 -14.80
CA SER A 55 -0.83 0.64 -14.86
C SER A 55 -1.85 1.72 -14.54
N ILE A 56 -3.08 1.59 -15.07
CA ILE A 56 -4.17 2.48 -14.63
C ILE A 56 -4.59 2.07 -13.22
N PRO A 57 -4.64 3.01 -12.26
CA PRO A 57 -4.88 2.69 -10.87
C PRO A 57 -6.35 2.41 -10.51
N VAL A 58 -7.28 2.50 -11.46
CA VAL A 58 -8.71 2.23 -11.24
C VAL A 58 -9.19 1.20 -12.25
N GLU A 59 -9.78 0.11 -11.76
CA GLU A 59 -10.29 -0.96 -12.61
C GLU A 59 -11.35 -0.46 -13.59
N GLY A 60 -11.29 -0.95 -14.83
CA GLY A 60 -12.26 -0.60 -15.89
C GLY A 60 -12.07 0.80 -16.50
N VAL A 61 -11.21 1.65 -15.96
CA VAL A 61 -10.93 2.96 -16.55
C VAL A 61 -9.91 2.85 -17.69
N ALA A 62 -10.32 3.29 -18.87
CA ALA A 62 -9.44 3.31 -20.04
C ALA A 62 -8.45 4.49 -19.98
N ARG A 63 -7.20 4.30 -20.48
CA ARG A 63 -6.20 5.39 -20.60
C ARG A 63 -6.74 6.62 -21.34
N ALA A 64 -7.57 6.40 -22.36
CA ALA A 64 -8.17 7.47 -23.15
C ALA A 64 -9.11 8.38 -22.33
N ALA A 65 -9.72 7.84 -21.26
CA ALA A 65 -10.64 8.57 -20.41
C ALA A 65 -9.94 9.46 -19.36
N LEU A 66 -8.62 9.32 -19.17
CA LEU A 66 -7.89 10.15 -18.22
C LEU A 66 -7.84 11.60 -18.67
N ALA A 67 -8.10 12.53 -17.75
CA ALA A 67 -7.97 13.97 -17.94
C ALA A 67 -6.77 14.50 -17.14
N ASP A 68 -6.01 15.46 -17.71
CA ASP A 68 -4.91 16.10 -16.98
C ASP A 68 -5.48 17.06 -15.93
N GLY A 69 -5.36 16.68 -14.67
CA GLY A 69 -5.78 17.47 -13.50
C GLY A 69 -4.67 18.32 -12.90
N TRP A 70 -3.43 18.16 -13.38
CA TRP A 70 -2.26 18.84 -12.82
C TRP A 70 -2.36 20.37 -12.92
N ARG A 71 -2.29 21.06 -11.80
CA ARG A 71 -2.33 22.53 -11.75
C ARG A 71 -1.26 23.05 -10.80
N VAL A 72 -0.30 23.78 -11.35
CA VAL A 72 0.64 24.58 -10.56
C VAL A 72 0.01 25.94 -10.32
N SER A 73 -0.22 26.31 -9.06
CA SER A 73 -0.69 27.65 -8.71
C SER A 73 0.51 28.54 -8.39
N PRO A 74 0.76 29.62 -9.16
CA PRO A 74 1.86 30.55 -8.89
C PRO A 74 1.68 31.33 -7.59
N SER A 75 0.46 31.43 -7.08
CA SER A 75 0.10 32.27 -5.93
C SER A 75 -0.28 31.52 -4.66
N SER A 76 -0.39 30.18 -4.72
CA SER A 76 -0.74 29.38 -3.55
C SER A 76 0.10 28.11 -3.49
N ARG A 77 0.39 27.68 -2.26
CA ARG A 77 0.95 26.32 -1.97
C ARG A 77 -0.08 25.21 -2.22
N HIS A 78 -1.22 25.52 -2.81
CA HIS A 78 -2.38 24.66 -2.99
C HIS A 78 -2.65 24.41 -4.49
N GLY A 79 -1.61 24.07 -5.25
CA GLY A 79 -1.79 23.48 -6.58
C GLY A 79 -2.44 22.09 -6.43
N HIS A 80 -3.17 21.65 -7.44
CA HIS A 80 -3.59 20.26 -7.54
C HIS A 80 -2.45 19.46 -8.19
N HIS A 81 -1.63 18.80 -7.36
CA HIS A 81 -0.43 18.07 -7.82
C HIS A 81 -0.74 16.59 -8.06
N ALA A 82 -1.92 16.33 -8.61
CA ALA A 82 -2.49 15.02 -8.78
C ALA A 82 -3.24 14.86 -10.10
N ILE A 83 -3.75 13.66 -10.31
CA ILE A 83 -4.85 13.39 -11.24
C ILE A 83 -6.02 12.82 -10.44
N ASP A 84 -7.22 13.35 -10.65
CA ASP A 84 -8.44 12.76 -10.11
C ASP A 84 -9.06 11.85 -11.17
N ILE A 85 -9.35 10.61 -10.78
CA ILE A 85 -9.91 9.59 -11.65
C ILE A 85 -11.31 9.24 -11.13
N PRO A 86 -12.38 9.80 -11.72
CA PRO A 86 -13.74 9.52 -11.31
C PRO A 86 -14.10 8.06 -11.54
N ALA A 87 -14.68 7.40 -10.53
CA ALA A 87 -15.24 6.07 -10.63
C ALA A 87 -16.27 5.87 -9.50
N PRO A 88 -17.24 4.95 -9.65
CA PRO A 88 -18.19 4.64 -8.58
C PRO A 88 -17.47 4.21 -7.30
N ALA A 89 -18.03 4.57 -6.13
CA ALA A 89 -17.54 4.08 -4.85
C ALA A 89 -17.53 2.53 -4.84
N GLY A 90 -16.50 1.93 -4.26
CA GLY A 90 -16.28 0.49 -4.26
C GLY A 90 -15.56 -0.05 -5.50
N THR A 91 -15.30 0.77 -6.55
CA THR A 91 -14.49 0.33 -7.69
C THR A 91 -13.08 -0.03 -7.23
N PRO A 92 -12.52 -1.19 -7.64
CA PRO A 92 -11.17 -1.60 -7.23
C PRO A 92 -10.09 -0.59 -7.62
N VAL A 93 -9.21 -0.27 -6.66
CA VAL A 93 -7.97 0.50 -6.85
C VAL A 93 -6.82 -0.48 -6.99
N LEU A 94 -6.00 -0.27 -8.00
CA LEU A 94 -4.92 -1.18 -8.41
C LEU A 94 -3.55 -0.53 -8.18
N ALA A 95 -2.57 -1.31 -7.72
CA ALA A 95 -1.18 -0.90 -7.70
C ALA A 95 -0.70 -0.55 -9.13
N VAL A 96 -0.11 0.63 -9.31
CA VAL A 96 0.32 1.10 -10.64
C VAL A 96 1.60 0.45 -11.14
N ALA A 97 2.40 -0.13 -10.24
CA ALA A 97 3.70 -0.74 -10.52
C ALA A 97 3.97 -1.90 -9.56
N ASP A 98 5.07 -2.63 -9.79
CA ASP A 98 5.63 -3.52 -8.78
C ASP A 98 6.30 -2.67 -7.69
N GLY A 99 5.99 -2.98 -6.41
CA GLY A 99 6.48 -2.18 -5.29
C GLY A 99 6.19 -2.81 -3.94
N ARG A 100 6.09 -1.97 -2.94
CA ARG A 100 5.65 -2.36 -1.59
C ARG A 100 4.81 -1.26 -0.96
N ILE A 101 3.90 -1.65 -0.11
CA ILE A 101 3.13 -0.71 0.71
C ILE A 101 4.09 -0.07 1.73
N GLU A 102 4.35 1.20 1.59
CA GLU A 102 5.23 1.93 2.50
C GLU A 102 4.48 2.41 3.73
N LYS A 103 3.24 2.93 3.51
CA LYS A 103 2.41 3.47 4.59
C LYS A 103 0.93 3.33 4.26
N LEU A 104 0.14 2.94 5.24
CA LEU A 104 -1.32 3.10 5.29
C LEU A 104 -1.62 4.26 6.23
N SER A 105 -2.42 5.22 5.79
CA SER A 105 -2.70 6.41 6.60
C SER A 105 -4.17 6.82 6.53
N GLU A 106 -4.61 7.47 7.58
CA GLU A 106 -5.91 8.13 7.64
C GLU A 106 -5.69 9.59 8.07
N GLY A 107 -6.27 10.53 7.34
CA GLY A 107 -6.07 11.94 7.59
C GLY A 107 -7.26 12.78 7.15
N GLU A 108 -7.34 14.01 7.66
CA GLU A 108 -8.47 14.92 7.37
C GLU A 108 -8.60 15.24 5.89
N ARG A 109 -7.48 15.38 5.15
CA ARG A 109 -7.48 15.73 3.73
C ARG A 109 -7.58 14.51 2.83
N GLY A 110 -6.62 13.60 2.91
CA GLY A 110 -6.58 12.44 2.02
C GLY A 110 -7.56 11.31 2.38
N GLY A 111 -8.19 11.39 3.56
CA GLY A 111 -9.00 10.28 4.09
C GLY A 111 -8.16 9.03 4.31
N ALA A 112 -8.73 7.86 4.01
CA ALA A 112 -7.96 6.63 3.92
C ALA A 112 -7.06 6.69 2.69
N ALA A 113 -5.76 6.45 2.88
CA ALA A 113 -4.76 6.62 1.82
C ALA A 113 -3.63 5.60 1.90
N ILE A 114 -3.04 5.29 0.75
CA ILE A 114 -1.91 4.37 0.58
C ILE A 114 -0.73 5.12 0.00
N TYR A 115 0.47 4.88 0.54
CA TYR A 115 1.75 5.21 -0.07
C TYR A 115 2.42 3.90 -0.49
N GLU A 116 2.58 3.70 -1.79
CA GLU A 116 3.29 2.59 -2.39
C GLU A 116 4.67 3.06 -2.84
N ARG A 117 5.73 2.40 -2.40
CA ARG A 117 7.09 2.67 -2.89
C ARG A 117 7.42 1.72 -4.04
N SER A 118 7.90 2.28 -5.16
CA SER A 118 8.39 1.50 -6.30
C SER A 118 9.52 0.54 -5.90
N ARG A 119 9.70 -0.52 -6.68
CA ARG A 119 10.72 -1.56 -6.43
C ARG A 119 12.15 -1.00 -6.34
N ASP A 120 12.48 0.03 -7.13
CA ASP A 120 13.77 0.69 -7.12
C ASP A 120 13.94 1.74 -6.02
N GLY A 121 12.86 2.01 -5.26
CA GLY A 121 12.82 2.98 -4.17
C GLY A 121 12.74 4.45 -4.62
N GLY A 122 12.83 4.73 -5.90
CA GLY A 122 12.92 6.08 -6.46
C GLY A 122 11.58 6.81 -6.66
N THR A 123 10.47 6.15 -6.35
CA THR A 123 9.14 6.76 -6.54
C THR A 123 8.20 6.32 -5.43
N ILE A 124 7.37 7.25 -4.97
CA ILE A 124 6.16 6.97 -4.18
C ILE A 124 4.94 7.23 -5.05
N TYR A 125 4.00 6.32 -5.03
CA TYR A 125 2.66 6.44 -5.58
C TYR A 125 1.69 6.63 -4.42
N PHE A 126 0.90 7.71 -4.46
CA PHE A 126 -0.05 8.04 -3.42
C PHE A 126 -1.47 7.90 -3.96
N TYR A 127 -2.28 7.17 -3.20
CA TYR A 127 -3.68 6.87 -3.50
C TYR A 127 -4.53 7.39 -2.34
N ALA A 128 -5.48 8.28 -2.59
CA ALA A 128 -6.29 8.89 -1.54
C ALA A 128 -7.80 8.84 -1.83
N HIS A 129 -8.59 9.27 -0.85
CA HIS A 129 -10.06 9.23 -0.80
C HIS A 129 -10.63 7.81 -0.88
N LEU A 130 -9.85 6.83 -0.39
CA LEU A 130 -10.22 5.41 -0.44
C LEU A 130 -11.40 5.12 0.49
N ASP A 131 -12.27 4.17 0.09
CA ASP A 131 -13.34 3.66 0.93
C ASP A 131 -12.79 2.70 2.00
N HIS A 132 -11.99 1.74 1.55
CA HIS A 132 -11.31 0.76 2.42
C HIS A 132 -10.08 0.18 1.72
N TYR A 133 -9.16 -0.38 2.49
CA TYR A 133 -8.02 -1.14 1.98
C TYR A 133 -8.43 -2.56 1.61
N ALA A 134 -7.72 -3.19 0.68
CA ALA A 134 -7.92 -4.59 0.37
C ALA A 134 -7.72 -5.47 1.63
N PRO A 135 -8.48 -6.58 1.78
CA PRO A 135 -8.33 -7.47 2.93
C PRO A 135 -6.88 -7.91 3.13
N ALA A 136 -6.41 -7.87 4.38
CA ALA A 136 -5.05 -8.23 4.79
C ALA A 136 -3.92 -7.40 4.16
N LEU A 137 -4.20 -6.27 3.51
CA LEU A 137 -3.15 -5.34 3.07
C LEU A 137 -2.41 -4.78 4.28
N ALA A 138 -1.08 -4.82 4.26
CA ALA A 138 -0.25 -4.39 5.38
C ALA A 138 0.95 -3.56 4.92
N GLU A 139 1.43 -2.65 5.79
CA GLU A 139 2.69 -1.95 5.58
C GLU A 139 3.86 -2.94 5.46
N GLY A 140 4.77 -2.67 4.53
CA GLY A 140 5.87 -3.56 4.18
C GLY A 140 5.52 -4.66 3.17
N GLN A 141 4.24 -4.92 2.90
CA GLN A 141 3.81 -5.95 1.96
C GLN A 141 4.23 -5.61 0.53
N ALA A 142 4.82 -6.60 -0.17
CA ALA A 142 5.09 -6.48 -1.60
C ALA A 142 3.77 -6.55 -2.40
N VAL A 143 3.67 -5.71 -3.42
CA VAL A 143 2.55 -5.67 -4.35
C VAL A 143 3.04 -5.74 -5.80
N SER A 144 2.20 -6.24 -6.68
CA SER A 144 2.48 -6.31 -8.11
C SER A 144 1.59 -5.34 -8.87
N ALA A 145 2.08 -4.80 -9.98
CA ALA A 145 1.29 -3.98 -10.89
C ALA A 145 -0.05 -4.67 -11.24
N GLY A 146 -1.16 -3.95 -11.11
CA GLY A 146 -2.51 -4.47 -11.32
C GLY A 146 -3.11 -5.27 -10.16
N GLN A 147 -2.41 -5.42 -9.04
CA GLN A 147 -2.98 -6.01 -7.83
C GLN A 147 -3.98 -5.05 -7.19
N VAL A 148 -5.14 -5.58 -6.75
CA VAL A 148 -6.12 -4.79 -5.98
C VAL A 148 -5.53 -4.47 -4.62
N ILE A 149 -5.47 -3.18 -4.28
CA ILE A 149 -4.94 -2.67 -3.01
C ILE A 149 -5.99 -1.92 -2.17
N ALA A 150 -7.07 -1.43 -2.79
CA ALA A 150 -8.13 -0.68 -2.11
C ALA A 150 -9.38 -0.61 -2.97
N ALA A 151 -10.35 0.20 -2.52
CA ALA A 151 -11.53 0.59 -3.28
C ALA A 151 -11.67 2.13 -3.31
N VAL A 152 -12.19 2.66 -4.42
CA VAL A 152 -12.53 4.09 -4.58
C VAL A 152 -13.60 4.49 -3.57
N GLY A 153 -13.42 5.64 -2.94
CA GLY A 153 -14.35 6.18 -1.94
C GLY A 153 -14.54 7.69 -2.04
N THR A 154 -14.89 8.28 -0.90
CA THR A 154 -15.08 9.72 -0.70
C THR A 154 -14.58 10.15 0.68
N THR A 155 -13.60 9.43 1.23
CA THR A 155 -13.07 9.78 2.56
C THR A 155 -12.19 11.03 2.50
N GLY A 156 -11.95 11.67 3.65
CA GLY A 156 -11.20 12.91 3.73
C GLY A 156 -12.00 14.13 3.28
N ASP A 157 -11.36 15.03 2.53
CA ASP A 157 -11.96 16.26 2.01
C ASP A 157 -12.51 16.12 0.56
N ALA A 158 -12.66 14.88 0.08
CA ALA A 158 -13.32 14.63 -1.21
C ALA A 158 -14.74 15.19 -1.21
N GLU A 159 -15.16 15.77 -2.35
CA GLU A 159 -16.52 16.30 -2.48
C GLU A 159 -17.56 15.19 -2.29
N ALA A 160 -18.47 15.40 -1.34
CA ALA A 160 -19.53 14.44 -1.05
C ALA A 160 -20.40 14.18 -2.29
N GLY A 161 -20.53 12.90 -2.68
CA GLY A 161 -21.31 12.49 -3.85
C GLY A 161 -20.53 12.49 -5.17
N ALA A 162 -19.24 12.81 -5.19
CA ALA A 162 -18.35 12.71 -6.34
C ALA A 162 -17.19 11.74 -6.10
N PRO A 163 -17.43 10.40 -5.99
CA PRO A 163 -16.38 9.45 -5.73
C PRO A 163 -15.30 9.48 -6.82
N HIS A 164 -14.04 9.48 -6.39
CA HIS A 164 -12.89 9.46 -7.29
C HIS A 164 -11.66 8.92 -6.57
N LEU A 165 -10.69 8.44 -7.31
CA LEU A 165 -9.33 8.23 -6.81
C LEU A 165 -8.54 9.51 -7.03
N HIS A 166 -8.00 10.11 -5.98
CA HIS A 166 -6.95 11.12 -6.04
C HIS A 166 -5.60 10.40 -6.09
N PHE A 167 -4.82 10.63 -7.16
CA PHE A 167 -3.57 9.92 -7.41
C PHE A 167 -2.41 10.86 -7.66
N GLU A 168 -1.31 10.68 -6.87
CA GLU A 168 -0.08 11.46 -7.00
C GLU A 168 1.12 10.56 -7.30
N VAL A 169 2.17 11.14 -7.86
CA VAL A 169 3.47 10.52 -8.07
C VAL A 169 4.56 11.44 -7.52
N HIS A 170 5.37 10.90 -6.59
CA HIS A 170 6.47 11.64 -5.97
C HIS A 170 7.81 11.01 -6.35
N ARG A 171 8.74 11.79 -6.89
CA ARG A 171 10.13 11.37 -7.10
C ARG A 171 10.91 11.52 -5.83
N MET A 172 11.61 10.45 -5.46
CA MET A 172 12.33 10.32 -4.21
C MET A 172 13.83 10.42 -4.43
N ALA A 173 14.52 11.19 -3.58
CA ALA A 173 15.99 11.08 -3.46
C ALA A 173 16.34 9.90 -2.55
N PRO A 174 17.59 9.37 -2.66
CA PRO A 174 18.04 8.29 -1.79
C PRO A 174 17.93 8.67 -0.31
N GLY A 175 17.29 7.82 0.48
CA GLY A 175 17.12 8.01 1.94
C GLY A 175 15.95 8.89 2.35
N GLU A 176 15.19 9.47 1.42
CA GLU A 176 13.98 10.22 1.75
C GLU A 176 12.86 9.32 2.29
N ALA A 177 12.22 9.81 3.35
CA ALA A 177 11.01 9.20 3.88
C ALA A 177 9.82 9.44 2.94
N TRP A 178 8.79 8.60 3.04
CA TRP A 178 7.64 8.57 2.13
C TRP A 178 6.90 9.91 1.96
N TRP A 179 7.06 10.88 2.89
CA TRP A 179 6.43 12.21 2.86
C TRP A 179 7.33 13.33 2.32
N GLN A 180 8.55 13.04 1.84
CA GLN A 180 9.55 14.07 1.48
C GLN A 180 9.74 14.25 -0.03
N GLY A 181 9.22 13.34 -0.84
CA GLY A 181 9.42 13.35 -2.27
C GLY A 181 8.86 14.59 -2.98
N ARG A 182 9.34 14.81 -4.20
CA ARG A 182 8.87 15.89 -5.06
C ARG A 182 7.76 15.40 -5.99
N GLU A 183 6.58 16.01 -5.93
CA GLU A 183 5.45 15.70 -6.82
C GLU A 183 5.82 15.95 -8.29
N VAL A 184 5.33 15.08 -9.16
CA VAL A 184 5.46 15.19 -10.62
C VAL A 184 4.10 14.85 -11.24
N ASN A 185 3.80 15.49 -12.40
CA ASN A 185 2.52 15.26 -13.08
C ASN A 185 2.31 13.76 -13.40
N PRO A 186 1.29 13.09 -12.82
CA PRO A 186 1.02 11.68 -13.08
C PRO A 186 0.48 11.42 -14.50
N TYR A 187 -0.18 12.41 -15.11
CA TYR A 187 -0.91 12.22 -16.36
C TYR A 187 -0.04 11.66 -17.50
N PRO A 188 1.13 12.23 -17.85
CA PRO A 188 1.98 11.65 -18.90
C PRO A 188 2.48 10.25 -18.55
N LEU A 189 2.72 9.93 -17.27
CA LEU A 189 3.17 8.61 -16.83
C LEU A 189 2.08 7.55 -16.99
N LEU A 190 0.83 7.93 -16.75
CA LEU A 190 -0.33 7.07 -16.93
C LEU A 190 -0.75 6.95 -18.41
N LYS A 191 -0.61 8.00 -19.21
CA LYS A 191 -0.93 7.97 -20.66
C LYS A 191 0.04 7.08 -21.43
N GLY A 192 1.27 6.89 -20.93
CA GLY A 192 2.37 6.29 -21.68
C GLY A 192 3.00 7.32 -22.61
N ALA A 193 4.30 7.12 -22.90
CA ALA A 193 4.96 7.90 -23.95
C ALA A 193 4.26 7.57 -25.29
N GLY A 194 3.63 8.60 -25.91
CA GLY A 194 3.09 8.53 -27.27
C GLY A 194 4.22 8.44 -28.28
#